data_7fb2082d60fcef6d65358d35e2b76bba
#
_entry.id   7fb2082d60fcef6d65358d35e2b76bba
#
_cell.length_a   1.000
_cell.length_b   1.000
_cell.length_c   1.000
_cell.angle_alpha   90.00
_cell.angle_beta   90.00
_cell.angle_gamma   90.00
#
_symmetry.space_group_name_H-M   'P 1'
#
loop_
_entity.id
_entity.type
_entity.pdbx_description
1 polymer ?
#
loop_
_entity_poly.entity_id
_entity_poly.type
_entity_poly.pdbx_seq_one_letter_code
_entity_poly.pdbx_strand_id
1 'polypeptide(L)'
;YCMTPGFNQDNISYHDCCEESYHIWGTSWMMQFGDLPTGGYFWRPPYINHGAFASKNGIIAIGRTDAHLHNYFHHNPWTTPKENADRASARLRRLRPSLYEWTRSPDGHNHFTDFEYPHYHDHDHD
;
A
#
# COMPACT_ATOMS: atom_id res chain seq x y z
N TYR A 1 -5.15 4.21 -14.68
CA TYR A 1 -3.72 4.51 -14.87
C TYR A 1 -3.11 3.63 -15.94
N CYS A 2 -1.97 4.06 -16.42
CA CYS A 2 -1.22 3.35 -17.44
C CYS A 2 0.24 3.21 -16.98
N MET A 3 0.87 2.10 -17.33
CA MET A 3 2.32 1.98 -17.37
C MET A 3 2.75 1.91 -18.83
N THR A 4 3.74 2.69 -19.19
CA THR A 4 4.30 2.65 -20.54
C THR A 4 5.10 1.37 -20.78
N PRO A 5 5.24 0.90 -22.04
CA PRO A 5 6.14 -0.20 -22.34
C PRO A 5 7.56 0.05 -21.80
N GLY A 6 8.14 -0.96 -21.16
CA GLY A 6 9.44 -0.86 -20.53
C GLY A 6 9.46 -0.18 -19.16
N PHE A 7 8.30 0.14 -18.59
CA PHE A 7 8.22 0.70 -17.25
C PHE A 7 8.89 -0.22 -16.24
N ASN A 8 9.74 0.38 -15.41
CA ASN A 8 10.42 -0.31 -14.31
C ASN A 8 10.60 0.65 -13.13
N GLN A 9 10.20 0.20 -11.97
CA GLN A 9 10.38 0.91 -10.70
C GLN A 9 10.86 -0.10 -9.65
N ASP A 10 12.04 0.11 -9.13
CA ASP A 10 12.70 -0.79 -8.18
C ASP A 10 12.49 -0.42 -6.70
N ASN A 11 11.77 0.66 -6.43
CA ASN A 11 11.48 1.10 -5.07
C ASN A 11 10.41 0.24 -4.41
N ILE A 12 10.52 0.11 -3.10
CA ILE A 12 9.48 -0.42 -2.22
C ILE A 12 8.71 0.76 -1.64
N SER A 13 7.40 0.60 -1.55
CA SER A 13 6.53 1.58 -0.92
C SER A 13 5.41 0.93 -0.13
N TYR A 14 4.78 1.71 0.68
CA TYR A 14 3.46 1.44 1.26
C TYR A 14 2.62 2.71 1.22
N HIS A 15 1.33 2.57 1.38
CA HIS A 15 0.41 3.69 1.50
C HIS A 15 -0.58 3.46 2.65
N ASP A 16 -1.24 4.52 3.06
CA ASP A 16 -2.11 4.58 4.22
C ASP A 16 -3.60 4.36 3.89
N CYS A 17 -3.88 3.83 2.72
CA CYS A 17 -5.22 3.47 2.25
C CYS A 17 -5.26 2.05 1.70
N CYS A 18 -6.45 1.48 1.65
CA CYS A 18 -6.69 0.28 0.84
C CYS A 18 -6.57 0.61 -0.65
N GLU A 19 -6.08 -0.32 -1.41
CA GLU A 19 -5.98 -0.21 -2.87
C GLU A 19 -6.47 -1.47 -3.52
N GLU A 20 -7.25 -1.31 -4.58
CA GLU A 20 -7.56 -2.39 -5.51
C GLU A 20 -7.28 -1.96 -6.95
N SER A 21 -6.95 -2.91 -7.79
CA SER A 21 -6.67 -2.68 -9.20
C SER A 21 -7.15 -3.83 -10.05
N TYR A 22 -7.69 -3.47 -11.22
CA TYR A 22 -8.11 -4.40 -12.25
C TYR A 22 -7.39 -4.06 -13.56
N HIS A 23 -6.72 -5.03 -14.17
CA HIS A 23 -6.03 -4.86 -15.43
C HIS A 23 -7.00 -5.02 -16.62
N ILE A 24 -7.24 -3.91 -17.31
CA ILE A 24 -8.06 -3.91 -18.54
C ILE A 24 -7.27 -4.48 -19.70
N TRP A 25 -5.98 -4.17 -19.77
CA TRP A 25 -5.09 -4.59 -20.83
C TRP A 25 -3.64 -4.65 -20.35
N GLY A 26 -2.90 -5.65 -20.85
CA GLY A 26 -1.47 -5.80 -20.61
C GLY A 26 -1.14 -6.60 -19.36
N THR A 27 0.15 -6.81 -19.16
CA THR A 27 0.69 -7.57 -18.01
C THR A 27 1.69 -6.72 -17.26
N SER A 28 1.49 -6.59 -15.95
CA SER A 28 2.51 -6.08 -15.04
C SER A 28 3.13 -7.20 -14.24
N TRP A 29 4.33 -6.97 -13.77
CA TRP A 29 5.02 -7.79 -12.81
C TRP A 29 5.21 -7.02 -11.51
N MET A 30 4.95 -7.68 -10.40
CA MET A 30 5.21 -7.15 -9.06
C MET A 30 5.96 -8.20 -8.24
N MET A 31 6.97 -7.76 -7.50
CA MET A 31 7.86 -8.65 -6.76
C MET A 31 7.10 -9.59 -5.80
N GLN A 32 5.99 -9.14 -5.21
CA GLN A 32 5.26 -9.90 -4.19
C GLN A 32 4.42 -11.05 -4.75
N PHE A 33 4.00 -10.98 -6.01
CA PHE A 33 3.10 -12.00 -6.59
C PHE A 33 3.41 -12.38 -8.05
N GLY A 34 4.40 -11.76 -8.69
CA GLY A 34 4.75 -12.06 -10.07
C GLY A 34 3.86 -11.37 -11.10
N ASP A 35 3.54 -12.06 -12.19
CA ASP A 35 2.78 -11.51 -13.30
C ASP A 35 1.29 -11.38 -12.97
N LEU A 36 0.74 -10.20 -13.30
CA LEU A 36 -0.68 -9.92 -13.30
C LEU A 36 -1.12 -9.55 -14.73
N PRO A 37 -1.78 -10.46 -15.45
CA PRO A 37 -2.17 -10.25 -16.84
C PRO A 37 -3.48 -9.47 -16.98
N THR A 38 -3.89 -9.23 -18.22
CA THR A 38 -5.25 -8.73 -18.54
C THR A 38 -6.31 -9.55 -17.81
N GLY A 39 -7.27 -8.88 -17.18
CA GLY A 39 -8.29 -9.47 -16.33
C GLY A 39 -7.84 -9.77 -14.91
N GLY A 40 -6.57 -9.56 -14.61
CA GLY A 40 -6.03 -9.73 -13.27
C GLY A 40 -6.53 -8.65 -12.31
N TYR A 41 -6.69 -9.04 -11.07
CA TYR A 41 -7.16 -8.19 -9.99
C TYR A 41 -6.31 -8.40 -8.75
N PHE A 42 -6.02 -7.31 -8.02
CA PHE A 42 -5.48 -7.40 -6.68
C PHE A 42 -6.19 -6.43 -5.74
N TRP A 43 -6.18 -6.77 -4.48
CA TRP A 43 -6.51 -5.89 -3.37
C TRP A 43 -5.39 -5.95 -2.33
N ARG A 44 -5.10 -4.83 -1.71
CA ARG A 44 -4.16 -4.75 -0.59
C ARG A 44 -4.66 -3.80 0.49
N PRO A 45 -4.44 -4.15 1.76
CA PRO A 45 -4.73 -3.27 2.88
C PRO A 45 -3.67 -2.16 3.00
N PRO A 46 -3.92 -1.11 3.83
CA PRO A 46 -2.92 -0.11 4.13
C PRO A 46 -1.67 -0.69 4.77
N TYR A 47 -0.56 0.03 4.66
CA TYR A 47 0.73 -0.22 5.30
C TYR A 47 1.47 -1.50 4.88
N ILE A 48 0.99 -2.22 3.89
CA ILE A 48 1.70 -3.36 3.30
C ILE A 48 2.79 -2.87 2.35
N ASN A 49 4.01 -3.31 2.58
CA ASN A 49 5.10 -3.09 1.62
C ASN A 49 4.81 -3.76 0.29
N HIS A 50 5.02 -3.03 -0.79
CA HIS A 50 4.90 -3.54 -2.16
C HIS A 50 5.84 -2.79 -3.11
N GLY A 51 6.10 -3.39 -4.29
CA GLY A 51 7.15 -3.01 -5.24
C GLY A 51 8.19 -4.12 -5.25
N ALA A 52 9.13 -4.19 -6.16
CA ALA A 52 9.22 -3.39 -7.37
C ALA A 52 8.11 -3.72 -8.36
N PHE A 53 7.94 -2.84 -9.36
CA PHE A 53 6.98 -3.00 -10.45
C PHE A 53 7.69 -2.96 -11.79
N ALA A 54 7.19 -3.72 -12.74
CA ALA A 54 7.64 -3.65 -14.12
C ALA A 54 6.50 -3.98 -15.10
N SER A 55 6.60 -3.47 -16.31
CA SER A 55 5.76 -3.93 -17.41
C SER A 55 6.55 -3.84 -18.70
N LYS A 56 6.74 -4.98 -19.36
CA LYS A 56 7.47 -5.05 -20.61
C LYS A 56 6.74 -4.32 -21.74
N ASN A 57 5.44 -4.56 -21.84
CA ASN A 57 4.61 -4.10 -22.96
C ASN A 57 3.62 -2.99 -22.56
N GLY A 58 3.65 -2.56 -21.31
CA GLY A 58 2.69 -1.61 -20.78
C GLY A 58 1.41 -2.25 -20.24
N ILE A 59 0.64 -1.47 -19.50
CA ILE A 59 -0.69 -1.84 -19.02
C ILE A 59 -1.65 -0.67 -19.08
N ILE A 60 -2.93 -0.99 -19.10
CA ILE A 60 -4.03 -0.10 -18.78
C ILE A 60 -4.81 -0.75 -17.64
N ALA A 61 -5.01 -0.03 -16.55
CA ALA A 61 -5.68 -0.53 -15.37
C ALA A 61 -6.63 0.50 -14.76
N ILE A 62 -7.67 0.02 -14.10
CA ILE A 62 -8.49 0.82 -13.20
C ILE A 62 -8.02 0.53 -11.78
N GLY A 63 -7.64 1.59 -11.06
CA GLY A 63 -7.32 1.54 -9.65
C GLY A 63 -8.39 2.24 -8.82
N ARG A 64 -8.65 1.74 -7.63
CA ARG A 64 -9.51 2.37 -6.64
C ARG A 64 -8.87 2.32 -5.26
N THR A 65 -9.02 3.41 -4.53
CA THR A 65 -8.59 3.53 -3.14
C THR A 65 -9.74 4.04 -2.28
N ASP A 66 -9.76 3.67 -1.02
CA ASP A 66 -10.78 4.12 -0.06
C ASP A 66 -10.46 5.49 0.56
N ALA A 67 -9.24 5.99 0.34
CA ALA A 67 -8.81 7.32 0.76
C ALA A 67 -7.78 7.87 -0.23
N HIS A 68 -7.30 9.08 -0.01
CA HIS A 68 -6.24 9.65 -0.82
C HIS A 68 -4.96 8.83 -0.74
N LEU A 69 -4.47 8.37 -1.89
CA LEU A 69 -3.29 7.53 -1.96
C LEU A 69 -2.01 8.37 -1.75
N HIS A 70 -1.27 8.06 -0.72
CA HIS A 70 -0.01 8.69 -0.39
C HIS A 70 1.07 7.62 -0.26
N ASN A 71 2.04 7.60 -1.17
CA ASN A 71 3.11 6.62 -1.16
C ASN A 71 4.25 7.04 -0.24
N TYR A 72 4.69 6.12 0.58
CA TYR A 72 5.89 6.22 1.42
C TYR A 72 6.95 5.27 0.87
N PHE A 73 7.96 5.84 0.22
CA PHE A 73 9.05 5.06 -0.37
C PHE A 73 10.15 4.79 0.65
N HIS A 74 10.71 3.60 0.61
CA HIS A 74 11.82 3.21 1.47
C HIS A 74 12.61 2.03 0.88
N HIS A 75 13.67 1.61 1.56
CA HIS A 75 14.58 0.57 1.10
C HIS A 75 14.56 -0.71 1.95
N ASN A 76 13.77 -0.75 3.01
CA ASN A 76 13.67 -1.93 3.87
C ASN A 76 12.37 -2.70 3.60
N PRO A 77 12.42 -3.82 2.83
CA PRO A 77 11.23 -4.59 2.50
C PRO A 77 10.66 -5.38 3.69
N TRP A 78 11.37 -5.44 4.81
CA TRP A 78 11.06 -6.26 5.97
C TRP A 78 10.28 -5.50 7.05
N THR A 79 9.95 -4.23 6.85
CA THR A 79 9.13 -3.51 7.80
C THR A 79 7.73 -4.09 7.85
N THR A 80 7.22 -4.26 9.06
CA THR A 80 5.85 -4.74 9.29
C THR A 80 4.82 -3.65 9.01
N PRO A 81 3.56 -4.02 8.77
CA PRO A 81 2.48 -3.05 8.64
C PRO A 81 2.36 -2.11 9.86
N LYS A 82 2.56 -2.63 11.06
CA LYS A 82 2.55 -1.81 12.28
C LYS A 82 3.67 -0.79 12.29
N GLU A 83 4.89 -1.17 11.96
CA GLU A 83 6.02 -0.24 11.86
C GLU A 83 5.77 0.83 10.79
N ASN A 84 5.18 0.46 9.67
CA ASN A 84 4.81 1.38 8.60
C ASN A 84 3.72 2.37 9.06
N ALA A 85 2.70 1.90 9.76
CA ALA A 85 1.64 2.74 10.33
C ALA A 85 2.21 3.72 11.38
N ASP A 86 3.08 3.25 12.26
CA ASP A 86 3.73 4.09 13.27
C ASP A 86 4.59 5.19 12.61
N ARG A 87 5.32 4.87 11.56
CA ARG A 87 6.10 5.86 10.78
C ARG A 87 5.22 6.88 10.09
N ALA A 88 4.14 6.44 9.46
CA ALA A 88 3.19 7.34 8.80
C ALA A 88 2.56 8.32 9.79
N SER A 89 2.12 7.82 10.95
CA SER A 89 1.56 8.63 12.03
C SER A 89 2.57 9.62 12.61
N ALA A 90 3.78 9.18 12.88
CA ALA A 90 4.85 10.04 13.40
C ALA A 90 5.20 11.17 12.40
N ARG A 91 5.22 10.85 11.11
CA ARG A 91 5.44 11.85 10.06
C ARG A 91 4.30 12.86 9.99
N LEU A 92 3.06 12.40 10.02
CA LEU A 92 1.88 13.26 9.99
C LEU A 92 1.86 14.19 11.20
N ARG A 93 2.08 13.65 12.39
CA ARG A 93 2.16 14.43 13.64
C ARG A 93 3.20 15.53 13.57
N ARG A 94 4.35 15.25 12.97
CA ARG A 94 5.45 16.23 12.83
C ARG A 94 5.15 17.31 11.80
N LEU A 95 4.63 16.93 10.64
CA LEU A 95 4.48 17.82 9.49
C LEU A 95 3.14 18.54 9.46
N ARG A 96 2.10 17.93 9.99
CA ARG A 96 0.73 18.45 10.00
C ARG A 96 0.01 18.10 11.30
N PRO A 97 0.41 18.69 12.43
CA PRO A 97 -0.14 18.32 13.74
C PRO A 97 -1.66 18.49 13.82
N SER A 98 -2.23 19.52 13.22
CA SER A 98 -3.69 19.74 13.20
C SER A 98 -4.42 18.64 12.43
N LEU A 99 -3.86 18.16 11.33
CA LEU A 99 -4.42 17.03 10.58
C LEU A 99 -4.28 15.72 11.35
N TYR A 100 -3.16 15.53 12.03
CA TYR A 100 -2.96 14.38 12.91
C TYR A 100 -4.02 14.33 14.02
N GLU A 101 -4.27 15.45 14.69
CA GLU A 101 -5.32 15.52 15.73
C GLU A 101 -6.72 15.28 15.16
N TRP A 102 -6.98 15.77 13.95
CA TRP A 102 -8.27 15.51 13.27
C TRP A 102 -8.46 14.03 12.92
N THR A 103 -7.40 13.30 12.60
CA THR A 103 -7.49 11.87 12.27
C THR A 103 -7.76 11.00 13.49
N ARG A 104 -7.61 11.54 14.69
CA ARG A 104 -7.99 10.89 15.92
C ARG A 104 -9.47 11.15 16.18
N SER A 105 -10.26 10.08 16.23
CA SER A 105 -11.67 10.25 16.57
C SER A 105 -11.84 10.70 18.03
N PRO A 106 -12.98 11.32 18.38
CA PRO A 106 -13.25 11.74 19.75
C PRO A 106 -13.22 10.62 20.79
N ASP A 107 -13.38 9.38 20.37
CA ASP A 107 -13.28 8.18 21.21
C ASP A 107 -11.85 7.64 21.35
N GLY A 108 -10.86 8.31 20.79
CA GLY A 108 -9.46 7.97 20.88
C GLY A 108 -8.96 7.02 19.79
N HIS A 109 -9.79 6.62 18.86
CA HIS A 109 -9.35 5.83 17.71
C HIS A 109 -8.50 6.69 16.75
N ASN A 110 -7.44 6.13 16.27
CA ASN A 110 -6.62 6.73 15.23
C ASN A 110 -6.88 6.01 13.91
N HIS A 111 -7.61 6.66 13.02
CA HIS A 111 -7.98 6.10 11.71
C HIS A 111 -6.79 5.66 10.84
N PHE A 112 -5.57 6.06 11.18
CA PHE A 112 -4.35 5.62 10.51
C PHE A 112 -3.65 4.45 11.19
N THR A 113 -3.84 4.26 12.50
CA THR A 113 -3.14 3.24 13.28
C THR A 113 -4.07 2.15 13.80
N ASP A 114 -5.35 2.45 13.96
CA ASP A 114 -6.36 1.52 14.48
C ASP A 114 -7.04 0.71 13.35
N PHE A 115 -6.41 0.65 12.20
CA PHE A 115 -6.78 -0.33 11.22
C PHE A 115 -6.52 -1.70 11.85
N GLU A 116 -7.59 -2.36 12.27
CA GLU A 116 -7.51 -3.74 12.69
C GLU A 116 -7.11 -4.58 11.48
N TYR A 117 -5.82 -4.81 11.36
CA TYR A 117 -5.38 -5.95 10.59
C TYR A 117 -6.14 -7.14 11.12
N PRO A 118 -6.79 -7.94 10.26
CA PRO A 118 -7.29 -9.21 10.72
C PRO A 118 -6.13 -9.86 11.48
N HIS A 119 -6.32 -10.02 12.78
CA HIS A 119 -5.28 -10.57 13.63
C HIS A 119 -4.89 -11.90 13.00
N TYR A 120 -3.72 -11.94 12.40
CA TYR A 120 -3.01 -13.19 12.30
C TYR A 120 -2.77 -13.54 13.75
N HIS A 121 -3.63 -14.40 14.27
CA HIS A 121 -3.28 -15.09 15.50
C HIS A 121 -1.95 -15.76 15.18
N ASP A 122 -0.88 -15.24 15.75
CA ASP A 122 0.29 -16.02 15.95
C ASP A 122 -0.23 -17.27 16.65
N HIS A 123 -0.40 -18.32 15.88
CA HIS A 123 -0.47 -19.63 16.46
C HIS A 123 0.93 -19.84 17.01
N ASP A 124 1.09 -19.50 18.29
CA ASP A 124 2.20 -19.97 19.07
C ASP A 124 2.28 -21.46 18.79
N HIS A 125 3.20 -21.82 17.95
CA HIS A 125 3.62 -23.20 17.78
C HIS A 125 4.47 -23.50 18.99
N ASP A 126 3.80 -24.01 20.01
CA ASP A 126 4.47 -24.76 21.04
C ASP A 126 5.31 -25.90 20.44
#